data_97cfb72912628bc0fa643d752a26b0a5
#
_entry.id   97cfb72912628bc0fa643d752a26b0a5
#
_cell.length_a   1.000
_cell.length_b   1.000
_cell.length_c   1.000
_cell.angle_alpha   90.00
_cell.angle_beta   90.00
_cell.angle_gamma   90.00
#
_symmetry.space_group_name_H-M   'P 1'
#
loop_
_entity.id
_entity.type
_entity.pdbx_description
1 polymer ?
#
loop_
_entity_poly.entity_id
_entity_poly.type
_entity_poly.pdbx_seq_one_letter_code
_entity_poly.pdbx_strand_id
1 'polypeptide(L)'
;MGLFKLFSRGKPAPERVPEEPAAPAEGPLTLQIANVQGQGERERQEDSFAIANAADPERQRAQGLLALVADGMGGMEDGKGASQWTAERFLQLFQEREREDIPSWFYRSAHAVSDSVFQSFGGRSGTTLVAVHIREGLLHWLSVGDSGIFLMRNGGVFQLNREHTCLNQLFLQELEREVIDKERAISDPDAPRLTSFVGIDRLTEVDLNLRPMELQRGDVLLLCSDGISGVLTPPELMECMSLEPEEGCALLERMVLEKNVMGQDNYTGVLISCQ
;
A
#
# COMPACT_ATOMS: atom_id res chain seq x y z
N MET A 1 -2.00 -28.61 66.13
CA MET A 1 -2.60 -29.49 65.07
C MET A 1 -2.72 -28.67 63.80
N GLY A 2 -1.72 -28.73 62.93
CA GLY A 2 -1.68 -27.94 61.71
C GLY A 2 -1.81 -28.87 60.50
N LEU A 3 -2.83 -28.65 59.69
CA LEU A 3 -3.04 -29.40 58.42
C LEU A 3 -2.21 -28.76 57.31
N PHE A 4 -1.17 -29.43 56.89
CA PHE A 4 -0.49 -29.15 55.61
C PHE A 4 -1.31 -29.73 54.47
N LYS A 5 -1.89 -28.88 53.58
CA LYS A 5 -2.43 -29.30 52.29
C LYS A 5 -1.29 -29.45 51.30
N LEU A 6 -1.05 -30.67 50.82
CA LEU A 6 -0.18 -30.96 49.66
C LEU A 6 -0.80 -30.35 48.39
N PHE A 7 -0.07 -29.45 47.75
CA PHE A 7 -0.35 -29.07 46.40
C PHE A 7 0.22 -30.12 45.45
N SER A 8 -0.62 -30.85 44.73
CA SER A 8 -0.23 -31.76 43.68
C SER A 8 0.31 -30.90 42.48
N ARG A 9 1.58 -31.11 42.17
CA ARG A 9 2.17 -30.56 40.95
C ARG A 9 1.52 -31.20 39.74
N GLY A 10 0.73 -30.45 38.97
CA GLY A 10 0.29 -30.83 37.62
C GLY A 10 1.53 -31.02 36.72
N LYS A 11 1.50 -32.04 35.90
CA LYS A 11 2.53 -32.25 34.85
C LYS A 11 2.57 -31.01 33.95
N PRO A 12 3.75 -30.51 33.59
CA PRO A 12 3.85 -29.45 32.59
C PRO A 12 3.28 -29.94 31.26
N ALA A 13 2.52 -29.08 30.58
CA ALA A 13 2.06 -29.31 29.23
C ALA A 13 3.28 -29.52 28.32
N PRO A 14 3.20 -30.38 27.30
CA PRO A 14 4.31 -30.55 26.37
C PRO A 14 4.63 -29.23 25.72
N GLU A 15 5.90 -28.80 25.82
CA GLU A 15 6.42 -27.67 25.06
C GLU A 15 6.16 -27.95 23.57
N ARG A 16 5.42 -27.07 22.90
CA ARG A 16 5.37 -27.09 21.44
C ARG A 16 6.77 -26.73 20.95
N VAL A 17 7.47 -27.72 20.42
CA VAL A 17 8.67 -27.52 19.62
C VAL A 17 8.23 -26.63 18.45
N PRO A 18 8.85 -25.46 18.21
CA PRO A 18 8.57 -24.71 16.99
C PRO A 18 8.82 -25.63 15.79
N GLU A 19 7.84 -25.81 14.93
CA GLU A 19 8.09 -26.48 13.64
C GLU A 19 9.20 -25.70 12.93
N GLU A 20 10.28 -26.38 12.59
CA GLU A 20 11.30 -25.80 11.73
C GLU A 20 10.61 -25.30 10.46
N PRO A 21 10.88 -24.05 10.01
CA PRO A 21 10.33 -23.55 8.77
C PRO A 21 10.71 -24.53 7.65
N ALA A 22 9.70 -24.99 6.92
CA ALA A 22 9.89 -25.86 5.77
C ALA A 22 11.00 -25.27 4.88
N ALA A 23 11.94 -26.11 4.44
CA ALA A 23 13.01 -25.68 3.54
C ALA A 23 12.40 -24.93 2.36
N PRO A 24 12.95 -23.77 1.95
CA PRO A 24 12.39 -23.00 0.87
C PRO A 24 12.28 -23.87 -0.39
N ALA A 25 11.10 -23.89 -0.99
CA ALA A 25 10.88 -24.63 -2.23
C ALA A 25 11.83 -24.08 -3.30
N GLU A 26 12.67 -24.92 -3.86
CA GLU A 26 13.62 -24.54 -4.90
C GLU A 26 12.86 -24.09 -6.16
N GLY A 27 13.04 -22.85 -6.59
CA GLY A 27 12.46 -22.31 -7.82
C GLY A 27 12.21 -20.79 -7.74
N PRO A 28 12.08 -20.11 -8.87
CA PRO A 28 11.76 -18.69 -8.90
C PRO A 28 10.37 -18.44 -8.31
N LEU A 29 10.19 -17.31 -7.62
CA LEU A 29 8.89 -16.87 -7.14
C LEU A 29 7.94 -16.65 -8.33
N THR A 30 6.71 -17.12 -8.19
CA THR A 30 5.60 -16.80 -9.09
C THR A 30 4.66 -15.82 -8.41
N LEU A 31 4.07 -14.92 -9.20
CA LEU A 31 3.18 -13.88 -8.69
C LEU A 31 1.76 -14.14 -9.17
N GLN A 32 0.82 -14.20 -8.24
CA GLN A 32 -0.61 -14.16 -8.53
C GLN A 32 -1.16 -12.79 -8.14
N ILE A 33 -2.03 -12.23 -8.98
CA ILE A 33 -2.45 -10.84 -8.86
C ILE A 33 -3.94 -10.75 -9.07
N ALA A 34 -4.63 -10.04 -8.19
CA ALA A 34 -6.02 -9.64 -8.36
C ALA A 34 -6.21 -8.19 -7.96
N ASN A 35 -7.32 -7.60 -8.35
CA ASN A 35 -7.67 -6.24 -7.98
C ASN A 35 -9.15 -6.13 -7.62
N VAL A 36 -9.46 -5.12 -6.82
CA VAL A 36 -10.81 -4.69 -6.46
C VAL A 36 -10.92 -3.19 -6.63
N GLN A 37 -12.07 -2.73 -7.11
CA GLN A 37 -12.35 -1.30 -7.20
C GLN A 37 -13.85 -1.07 -7.07
N GLY A 38 -14.26 -0.11 -6.23
CA GLY A 38 -15.63 0.29 -6.07
C GLY A 38 -15.79 1.77 -5.78
N GLN A 39 -16.99 2.28 -6.10
CA GLN A 39 -17.25 3.72 -6.02
C GLN A 39 -17.60 4.21 -4.60
N GLY A 40 -18.03 3.27 -3.71
CA GLY A 40 -18.57 3.66 -2.41
C GLY A 40 -19.83 4.51 -2.55
N GLU A 41 -19.94 5.55 -1.72
CA GLU A 41 -21.07 6.50 -1.75
C GLU A 41 -20.77 7.79 -2.54
N ARG A 42 -19.60 7.88 -3.19
CA ARG A 42 -19.22 9.04 -4.00
C ARG A 42 -20.01 9.12 -5.30
N GLU A 43 -20.15 10.30 -5.88
CA GLU A 43 -20.85 10.47 -7.16
C GLU A 43 -20.07 9.89 -8.35
N ARG A 44 -18.73 9.81 -8.22
CA ARG A 44 -17.82 9.34 -9.28
C ARG A 44 -16.74 8.43 -8.67
N GLN A 45 -16.23 7.54 -9.51
CA GLN A 45 -15.01 6.80 -9.21
C GLN A 45 -13.80 7.62 -9.65
N GLU A 46 -13.04 8.15 -8.70
CA GLU A 46 -11.87 9.00 -8.96
C GLU A 46 -10.54 8.24 -8.77
N ASP A 47 -10.55 7.03 -8.19
CA ASP A 47 -9.37 6.18 -8.17
C ASP A 47 -9.06 5.61 -9.56
N SER A 48 -7.79 5.30 -9.76
CA SER A 48 -7.27 4.56 -10.91
C SER A 48 -6.19 3.57 -10.47
N PHE A 49 -6.03 2.50 -11.23
CA PHE A 49 -4.92 1.56 -11.04
C PHE A 49 -4.38 1.10 -12.38
N ALA A 50 -3.14 0.60 -12.39
CA ALA A 50 -2.57 -0.06 -13.56
C ALA A 50 -1.66 -1.21 -13.13
N ILE A 51 -1.64 -2.26 -13.96
CA ILE A 51 -0.80 -3.44 -13.76
C ILE A 51 -0.15 -3.77 -15.10
N ALA A 52 1.18 -3.88 -15.13
CA ALA A 52 1.92 -4.29 -16.33
C ALA A 52 2.57 -5.65 -16.12
N ASN A 53 2.56 -6.44 -17.19
CA ASN A 53 3.20 -7.76 -17.28
C ASN A 53 2.60 -8.85 -16.37
N ALA A 54 1.39 -8.65 -15.82
CA ALA A 54 0.74 -9.63 -14.93
C ALA A 54 0.56 -11.01 -15.59
N ALA A 55 0.14 -11.02 -16.84
CA ALA A 55 -0.15 -12.25 -17.60
C ALA A 55 1.01 -12.72 -18.50
N ASP A 56 2.17 -12.07 -18.46
CA ASP A 56 3.29 -12.35 -19.35
C ASP A 56 4.56 -12.70 -18.55
N PRO A 57 4.82 -13.99 -18.28
CA PRO A 57 5.98 -14.42 -17.50
C PRO A 57 7.33 -14.09 -18.14
N GLU A 58 7.41 -13.94 -19.48
CA GLU A 58 8.65 -13.56 -20.18
C GLU A 58 8.95 -12.08 -19.94
N ARG A 59 7.94 -11.22 -20.06
CA ARG A 59 8.07 -9.80 -19.74
C ARG A 59 8.30 -9.57 -18.25
N GLN A 60 7.65 -10.33 -17.37
CA GLN A 60 7.95 -10.26 -15.92
C GLN A 60 9.43 -10.55 -15.63
N ARG A 61 10.02 -11.56 -16.25
CA ARG A 61 11.46 -11.87 -16.12
C ARG A 61 12.34 -10.76 -16.71
N ALA A 62 11.97 -10.26 -17.89
CA ALA A 62 12.78 -9.27 -18.61
C ALA A 62 12.70 -7.87 -17.98
N GLN A 63 11.51 -7.40 -17.65
CA GLN A 63 11.22 -6.02 -17.22
C GLN A 63 10.71 -5.90 -15.78
N GLY A 64 10.22 -7.00 -15.18
CA GLY A 64 9.52 -7.01 -13.91
C GLY A 64 8.01 -6.80 -14.06
N LEU A 65 7.30 -7.00 -12.95
CA LEU A 65 5.91 -6.59 -12.75
C LEU A 65 5.91 -5.14 -12.27
N LEU A 66 5.02 -4.31 -12.80
CA LEU A 66 4.63 -3.03 -12.21
C LEU A 66 3.17 -3.11 -11.80
N ALA A 67 2.85 -2.69 -10.58
CA ALA A 67 1.48 -2.44 -10.15
C ALA A 67 1.42 -1.07 -9.46
N LEU A 68 0.34 -0.33 -9.66
CA LEU A 68 0.14 0.99 -9.03
C LEU A 68 -1.33 1.26 -8.74
N VAL A 69 -1.56 2.11 -7.73
CA VAL A 69 -2.85 2.71 -7.39
C VAL A 69 -2.66 4.22 -7.27
N ALA A 70 -3.61 4.97 -7.77
CA ALA A 70 -3.66 6.43 -7.75
C ALA A 70 -5.07 6.86 -7.32
N ASP A 71 -5.18 7.52 -6.18
CA ASP A 71 -6.41 8.01 -5.59
C ASP A 71 -6.59 9.48 -5.99
N GLY A 72 -7.62 9.75 -6.76
CA GLY A 72 -7.91 11.08 -7.29
C GLY A 72 -8.56 11.96 -6.23
N MET A 73 -8.01 13.16 -6.00
CA MET A 73 -8.47 14.07 -4.95
C MET A 73 -9.84 14.68 -5.28
N GLY A 74 -10.93 14.12 -4.71
CA GLY A 74 -12.32 14.51 -4.94
C GLY A 74 -12.70 15.94 -4.52
N GLY A 75 -11.85 16.63 -3.77
CA GLY A 75 -12.01 18.05 -3.42
C GLY A 75 -11.48 19.02 -4.48
N MET A 76 -10.88 18.53 -5.56
CA MET A 76 -10.33 19.30 -6.67
C MET A 76 -11.25 19.25 -7.90
N GLU A 77 -10.91 19.97 -8.99
CA GLU A 77 -11.80 20.09 -10.16
C GLU A 77 -11.98 18.78 -10.93
N ASP A 78 -10.94 17.95 -11.05
CA ASP A 78 -10.94 16.69 -11.82
C ASP A 78 -9.96 15.67 -11.23
N GLY A 79 -10.31 15.10 -10.06
CA GLY A 79 -9.54 14.03 -9.42
C GLY A 79 -9.42 12.80 -10.31
N LYS A 80 -10.52 12.42 -10.99
CA LYS A 80 -10.53 11.29 -11.94
C LYS A 80 -9.55 11.47 -13.09
N GLY A 81 -9.56 12.64 -13.72
CA GLY A 81 -8.61 12.96 -14.81
C GLY A 81 -7.16 12.86 -14.34
N ALA A 82 -6.86 13.41 -13.14
CA ALA A 82 -5.51 13.37 -12.58
C ALA A 82 -5.04 11.95 -12.26
N SER A 83 -5.88 11.11 -11.63
CA SER A 83 -5.53 9.73 -11.29
C SER A 83 -5.33 8.87 -12.55
N GLN A 84 -6.24 8.98 -13.52
CA GLN A 84 -6.15 8.24 -14.78
C GLN A 84 -4.90 8.66 -15.58
N TRP A 85 -4.66 9.97 -15.73
CA TRP A 85 -3.45 10.48 -16.39
C TRP A 85 -2.19 9.96 -15.72
N THR A 86 -2.15 9.95 -14.40
CA THR A 86 -1.02 9.45 -13.62
C THR A 86 -0.77 7.98 -13.90
N ALA A 87 -1.82 7.14 -13.84
CA ALA A 87 -1.70 5.71 -14.09
C ALA A 87 -1.23 5.40 -15.52
N GLU A 88 -1.83 6.05 -16.53
CA GLU A 88 -1.49 5.86 -17.94
C GLU A 88 -0.05 6.32 -18.23
N ARG A 89 0.34 7.50 -17.74
CA ARG A 89 1.66 8.06 -17.98
C ARG A 89 2.76 7.27 -17.29
N PHE A 90 2.51 6.82 -16.06
CA PHE A 90 3.46 5.99 -15.32
C PHE A 90 3.68 4.64 -16.01
N LEU A 91 2.58 4.02 -16.49
CA LEU A 91 2.63 2.79 -17.28
C LEU A 91 3.42 2.97 -18.58
N GLN A 92 3.20 4.08 -19.30
CA GLN A 92 3.95 4.40 -20.50
C GLN A 92 5.45 4.54 -20.21
N LEU A 93 5.83 5.30 -19.18
CA LEU A 93 7.23 5.44 -18.76
C LEU A 93 7.88 4.10 -18.39
N PHE A 94 7.10 3.17 -17.82
CA PHE A 94 7.57 1.83 -17.53
C PHE A 94 7.85 1.02 -18.80
N GLN A 95 6.99 1.11 -19.81
CA GLN A 95 7.16 0.41 -21.07
C GLN A 95 8.33 0.96 -21.90
N GLU A 96 8.57 2.28 -21.81
CA GLU A 96 9.66 2.99 -22.51
C GLU A 96 10.98 2.93 -21.72
N ARG A 97 11.00 2.36 -20.51
CA ARG A 97 12.16 2.37 -19.62
C ARG A 97 13.38 1.68 -20.23
N GLU A 98 14.49 2.40 -20.27
CA GLU A 98 15.81 1.83 -20.54
C GLU A 98 16.36 1.09 -19.31
N ARG A 99 17.54 0.47 -19.45
CA ARG A 99 18.22 -0.22 -18.34
C ARG A 99 18.82 0.81 -17.38
N GLU A 100 18.08 1.13 -16.33
CA GLU A 100 18.51 1.95 -15.23
C GLU A 100 18.10 1.32 -13.89
N ASP A 101 18.64 1.81 -12.76
CA ASP A 101 18.21 1.36 -11.45
C ASP A 101 16.78 1.84 -11.14
N ILE A 102 16.02 0.98 -10.49
CA ILE A 102 14.60 1.24 -10.22
C ILE A 102 14.37 2.46 -9.33
N PRO A 103 15.13 2.69 -8.23
CA PRO A 103 14.95 3.88 -7.42
C PRO A 103 15.10 5.20 -8.19
N SER A 104 16.13 5.33 -9.02
CA SER A 104 16.33 6.52 -9.86
C SER A 104 15.23 6.69 -10.88
N TRP A 105 14.78 5.58 -11.49
CA TRP A 105 13.66 5.60 -12.42
C TRP A 105 12.35 6.01 -11.72
N PHE A 106 12.03 5.45 -10.56
CA PHE A 106 10.86 5.82 -9.77
C PHE A 106 10.86 7.31 -9.42
N TYR A 107 11.97 7.79 -8.87
CA TYR A 107 12.11 9.20 -8.51
C TYR A 107 11.86 10.15 -9.69
N ARG A 108 12.54 9.92 -10.83
CA ARG A 108 12.37 10.76 -12.02
C ARG A 108 10.97 10.64 -12.61
N SER A 109 10.39 9.44 -12.63
CA SER A 109 9.04 9.21 -13.15
C SER A 109 7.99 9.91 -12.31
N ALA A 110 8.09 9.86 -10.97
CA ALA A 110 7.19 10.56 -10.07
C ALA A 110 7.19 12.07 -10.33
N HIS A 111 8.37 12.68 -10.44
CA HIS A 111 8.50 14.11 -10.76
C HIS A 111 7.97 14.45 -12.14
N ALA A 112 8.33 13.69 -13.16
CA ALA A 112 7.88 13.93 -14.54
C ALA A 112 6.35 13.81 -14.67
N VAL A 113 5.75 12.82 -13.99
CA VAL A 113 4.29 12.65 -13.97
C VAL A 113 3.62 13.78 -13.19
N SER A 114 4.16 14.17 -12.02
CA SER A 114 3.63 15.28 -11.23
C SER A 114 3.63 16.60 -12.01
N ASP A 115 4.75 16.93 -12.65
CA ASP A 115 4.86 18.12 -13.51
C ASP A 115 3.85 18.09 -14.66
N SER A 116 3.67 16.90 -15.27
CA SER A 116 2.71 16.71 -16.37
C SER A 116 1.26 16.91 -15.91
N VAL A 117 0.89 16.38 -14.73
CA VAL A 117 -0.45 16.60 -14.13
C VAL A 117 -0.64 18.07 -13.80
N PHE A 118 0.33 18.70 -13.12
CA PHE A 118 0.27 20.13 -12.80
C PHE A 118 0.02 20.98 -14.05
N GLN A 119 0.77 20.75 -15.12
CA GLN A 119 0.62 21.49 -16.37
C GLN A 119 -0.71 21.23 -17.06
N SER A 120 -1.14 19.94 -17.14
CA SER A 120 -2.36 19.56 -17.85
C SER A 120 -3.63 20.04 -17.17
N PHE A 121 -3.64 20.08 -15.84
CA PHE A 121 -4.80 20.48 -15.03
C PHE A 121 -4.65 21.89 -14.40
N GLY A 122 -3.58 22.61 -14.72
CA GLY A 122 -3.35 23.99 -14.25
C GLY A 122 -3.23 24.09 -12.71
N GLY A 123 -2.72 23.05 -12.04
CA GLY A 123 -2.59 22.99 -10.59
C GLY A 123 -3.91 22.89 -9.83
N ARG A 124 -5.02 22.56 -10.51
CA ARG A 124 -6.35 22.45 -9.91
C ARG A 124 -6.84 21.01 -9.73
N SER A 125 -5.99 20.04 -10.02
CA SER A 125 -6.27 18.61 -9.84
C SER A 125 -5.03 17.88 -9.37
N GLY A 126 -5.22 16.83 -8.61
CA GLY A 126 -4.13 16.03 -8.07
C GLY A 126 -4.59 14.63 -7.70
N THR A 127 -3.63 13.78 -7.41
CA THR A 127 -3.87 12.38 -7.02
C THR A 127 -2.73 11.89 -6.14
N THR A 128 -2.98 10.86 -5.34
CA THR A 128 -1.91 10.07 -4.72
C THR A 128 -1.25 9.18 -5.77
N LEU A 129 -0.17 8.51 -5.39
CA LEU A 129 0.44 7.44 -6.16
C LEU A 129 1.16 6.47 -5.23
N VAL A 130 0.78 5.21 -5.27
CA VAL A 130 1.60 4.12 -4.76
C VAL A 130 1.91 3.16 -5.90
N ALA A 131 3.16 2.73 -5.99
CA ALA A 131 3.61 1.82 -7.04
C ALA A 131 4.64 0.82 -6.50
N VAL A 132 4.59 -0.41 -7.01
CA VAL A 132 5.60 -1.43 -6.75
C VAL A 132 6.17 -1.97 -8.05
N HIS A 133 7.47 -2.26 -8.03
CA HIS A 133 8.16 -2.99 -9.08
C HIS A 133 8.75 -4.27 -8.48
N ILE A 134 8.39 -5.42 -9.06
CA ILE A 134 8.87 -6.73 -8.62
C ILE A 134 9.58 -7.41 -9.79
N ARG A 135 10.86 -7.74 -9.60
CA ARG A 135 11.62 -8.51 -10.56
C ARG A 135 12.56 -9.47 -9.85
N GLU A 136 12.55 -10.73 -10.25
CA GLU A 136 13.44 -11.77 -9.69
C GLU A 136 13.36 -11.87 -8.15
N GLY A 137 12.14 -11.71 -7.58
CA GLY A 137 11.91 -11.72 -6.14
C GLY A 137 12.34 -10.44 -5.42
N LEU A 138 12.80 -9.42 -6.12
CA LEU A 138 13.23 -8.14 -5.56
C LEU A 138 12.13 -7.09 -5.73
N LEU A 139 11.70 -6.50 -4.60
CA LEU A 139 10.67 -5.47 -4.51
C LEU A 139 11.29 -4.09 -4.37
N HIS A 140 10.88 -3.19 -5.23
CA HIS A 140 10.99 -1.74 -5.03
C HIS A 140 9.61 -1.12 -4.93
N TRP A 141 9.46 -0.06 -4.13
CA TRP A 141 8.24 0.73 -4.04
C TRP A 141 8.48 2.22 -4.14
N LEU A 142 7.42 2.92 -4.50
CA LEU A 142 7.30 4.37 -4.56
C LEU A 142 5.97 4.77 -3.94
N SER A 143 5.94 5.86 -3.17
CA SER A 143 4.72 6.45 -2.63
C SER A 143 4.77 7.98 -2.68
N VAL A 144 3.64 8.59 -3.03
CA VAL A 144 3.33 10.01 -2.94
C VAL A 144 1.88 10.14 -2.49
N GLY A 145 1.64 10.80 -1.34
CA GLY A 145 0.31 10.90 -0.72
C GLY A 145 0.14 9.94 0.44
N ASP A 146 -1.08 9.50 0.69
CA ASP A 146 -1.50 8.69 1.85
C ASP A 146 -2.09 7.30 1.49
N SER A 147 -2.14 6.96 0.20
CA SER A 147 -2.42 5.57 -0.20
C SER A 147 -1.37 4.61 0.37
N GLY A 148 -1.79 3.37 0.67
CA GLY A 148 -0.99 2.40 1.42
C GLY A 148 -0.34 1.31 0.58
N ILE A 149 0.85 0.87 1.00
CA ILE A 149 1.51 -0.35 0.54
C ILE A 149 1.74 -1.23 1.78
N PHE A 150 1.05 -2.37 1.84
CA PHE A 150 1.13 -3.29 2.95
C PHE A 150 1.79 -4.60 2.52
N LEU A 151 2.60 -5.16 3.41
CA LEU A 151 3.18 -6.49 3.28
C LEU A 151 2.65 -7.37 4.41
N MET A 152 2.05 -8.50 4.06
CA MET A 152 1.81 -9.59 5.01
C MET A 152 2.97 -10.59 4.91
N ARG A 153 3.60 -10.85 6.05
CA ARG A 153 4.69 -11.84 6.21
C ARG A 153 4.62 -12.48 7.59
N ASN A 154 4.70 -13.80 7.66
CA ASN A 154 4.74 -14.56 8.93
C ASN A 154 3.58 -14.21 9.90
N GLY A 155 2.38 -14.01 9.38
CA GLY A 155 1.19 -13.68 10.18
C GLY A 155 1.16 -12.26 10.74
N GLY A 156 1.96 -11.35 10.21
CA GLY A 156 1.92 -9.92 10.52
C GLY A 156 1.70 -9.08 9.27
N VAL A 157 0.99 -7.98 9.41
CA VAL A 157 0.80 -6.97 8.35
C VAL A 157 1.61 -5.74 8.69
N PHE A 158 2.40 -5.27 7.75
CA PHE A 158 3.30 -4.12 7.89
C PHE A 158 3.04 -3.12 6.76
N GLN A 159 2.83 -1.86 7.10
CA GLN A 159 2.85 -0.78 6.11
C GLN A 159 4.30 -0.49 5.73
N LEU A 160 4.61 -0.52 4.43
CA LEU A 160 5.98 -0.32 3.92
C LEU A 160 6.30 1.13 3.66
N ASN A 161 5.32 1.89 3.19
CA ASN A 161 5.49 3.30 2.84
C ASN A 161 5.09 4.23 3.99
N ARG A 162 5.65 5.44 3.95
CA ARG A 162 5.25 6.54 4.82
C ARG A 162 4.25 7.43 4.10
N GLU A 163 3.15 7.74 4.77
CA GLU A 163 2.15 8.69 4.28
C GLU A 163 2.67 10.13 4.34
N HIS A 164 2.28 10.92 3.36
CA HIS A 164 2.60 12.35 3.29
C HIS A 164 1.39 13.18 3.76
N THR A 165 1.15 13.16 5.08
CA THR A 165 0.03 13.88 5.72
C THR A 165 0.55 14.86 6.77
N CYS A 166 -0.26 15.87 7.10
CA CYS A 166 0.04 16.79 8.19
C CYS A 166 0.15 16.06 9.52
N LEU A 167 -0.52 14.92 9.72
CA LEU A 167 -0.41 14.10 10.92
C LEU A 167 1.04 13.72 11.24
N ASN A 168 1.80 13.32 10.23
CA ASN A 168 3.22 12.99 10.41
C ASN A 168 4.05 14.20 10.85
N GLN A 169 3.76 15.39 10.32
CA GLN A 169 4.41 16.61 10.76
C GLN A 169 4.02 16.98 12.20
N LEU A 170 2.76 16.80 12.57
CA LEU A 170 2.27 17.01 13.93
C LEU A 170 2.92 16.04 14.92
N PHE A 171 3.08 14.76 14.54
CA PHE A 171 3.82 13.81 15.38
C PHE A 171 5.29 14.22 15.60
N LEU A 172 5.97 14.72 14.57
CA LEU A 172 7.34 15.23 14.72
C LEU A 172 7.38 16.42 15.66
N GLN A 173 6.42 17.36 15.58
CA GLN A 173 6.32 18.48 16.52
C GLN A 173 6.04 18.02 17.96
N GLU A 174 5.23 16.96 18.15
CA GLU A 174 5.02 16.41 19.49
C GLU A 174 6.28 15.78 20.08
N LEU A 175 7.13 15.13 19.24
CA LEU A 175 8.40 14.56 19.70
C LEU A 175 9.41 15.61 20.19
N GLU A 176 9.26 16.87 19.81
CA GLU A 176 10.11 17.99 20.28
C GLU A 176 9.64 18.55 21.63
N ARG A 177 8.52 18.07 22.18
CA ARG A 177 7.94 18.55 23.44
C ARG A 177 8.36 17.69 24.61
N GLU A 178 8.36 18.28 25.82
CA GLU A 178 8.62 17.55 27.07
C GLU A 178 7.55 16.47 27.35
N VAL A 179 6.30 16.73 26.93
CA VAL A 179 5.18 15.79 27.07
C VAL A 179 4.62 15.53 25.68
N ILE A 180 4.73 14.28 25.24
CA ILE A 180 4.19 13.81 23.96
C ILE A 180 2.69 13.58 24.12
N ASP A 181 1.88 14.32 23.34
CA ASP A 181 0.43 14.17 23.30
C ASP A 181 -0.01 13.71 21.90
N LYS A 182 -0.07 12.39 21.73
CA LYS A 182 -0.46 11.76 20.47
C LYS A 182 -1.92 12.06 20.10
N GLU A 183 -2.81 12.09 21.07
CA GLU A 183 -4.23 12.35 20.86
C GLU A 183 -4.49 13.76 20.34
N ARG A 184 -3.70 14.73 20.78
CA ARG A 184 -3.78 16.09 20.24
C ARG A 184 -3.43 16.16 18.76
N ALA A 185 -2.37 15.46 18.34
CA ALA A 185 -1.98 15.41 16.93
C ALA A 185 -3.04 14.73 16.06
N ILE A 186 -3.63 13.62 16.54
CA ILE A 186 -4.69 12.89 15.83
C ILE A 186 -5.99 13.72 15.73
N SER A 187 -6.29 14.51 16.78
CA SER A 187 -7.52 15.33 16.84
C SER A 187 -7.40 16.67 16.11
N ASP A 188 -6.24 16.98 15.54
CA ASP A 188 -6.05 18.21 14.76
C ASP A 188 -6.87 18.15 13.47
N PRO A 189 -7.68 19.18 13.15
CA PRO A 189 -8.50 19.19 11.94
C PRO A 189 -7.69 19.11 10.63
N ASP A 190 -6.44 19.55 10.64
CA ASP A 190 -5.54 19.47 9.50
C ASP A 190 -4.78 18.13 9.40
N ALA A 191 -4.88 17.25 10.40
CA ALA A 191 -4.14 15.99 10.45
C ALA A 191 -4.25 15.14 9.16
N PRO A 192 -5.44 14.96 8.54
CA PRO A 192 -5.58 14.16 7.32
C PRO A 192 -5.16 14.89 6.05
N ARG A 193 -4.82 16.19 6.11
CA ARG A 193 -4.47 16.96 4.91
C ARG A 193 -3.14 16.49 4.33
N LEU A 194 -3.12 16.24 3.01
CA LEU A 194 -1.90 15.86 2.29
C LEU A 194 -0.86 16.99 2.28
N THR A 195 0.39 16.62 2.50
CA THR A 195 1.57 17.51 2.36
C THR A 195 2.27 17.32 1.03
N SER A 196 2.02 16.18 0.36
CA SER A 196 2.55 15.86 -0.97
C SER A 196 1.56 15.01 -1.75
N PHE A 197 1.40 15.34 -3.04
CA PHE A 197 0.56 14.62 -3.98
C PHE A 197 1.05 14.87 -5.43
N VAL A 198 0.70 14.00 -6.35
CA VAL A 198 1.00 14.15 -7.78
C VAL A 198 0.13 15.27 -8.36
N GLY A 199 0.76 16.23 -9.03
CA GLY A 199 0.07 17.42 -9.55
C GLY A 199 0.21 18.67 -8.66
N ILE A 200 0.99 18.58 -7.57
CA ILE A 200 1.42 19.74 -6.79
C ILE A 200 2.44 20.59 -7.57
N ASP A 201 2.45 21.90 -7.37
CA ASP A 201 3.38 22.84 -8.05
C ASP A 201 4.86 22.42 -7.93
N ARG A 202 5.24 21.88 -6.79
CA ARG A 202 6.58 21.36 -6.53
C ARG A 202 6.50 20.08 -5.69
N LEU A 203 6.74 18.96 -6.32
CA LEU A 203 6.84 17.68 -5.60
C LEU A 203 8.15 17.64 -4.79
N THR A 204 8.06 17.66 -3.48
CA THR A 204 9.21 17.66 -2.57
C THR A 204 9.33 16.41 -1.71
N GLU A 205 8.21 15.74 -1.43
CA GLU A 205 8.18 14.52 -0.62
C GLU A 205 7.79 13.34 -1.51
N VAL A 206 8.70 12.39 -1.60
CA VAL A 206 8.54 11.11 -2.29
C VAL A 206 9.15 10.05 -1.38
N ASP A 207 8.39 9.02 -1.05
CA ASP A 207 8.89 7.89 -0.29
C ASP A 207 9.19 6.72 -1.25
N LEU A 208 10.40 6.19 -1.16
CA LEU A 208 10.85 5.05 -1.96
C LEU A 208 11.98 4.28 -1.27
N ASN A 209 12.10 2.99 -1.50
CA ASN A 209 13.24 2.23 -1.01
C ASN A 209 14.42 2.28 -1.99
N LEU A 210 15.58 2.70 -1.47
CA LEU A 210 16.82 2.76 -2.27
C LEU A 210 17.44 1.36 -2.49
N ARG A 211 17.18 0.43 -1.58
CA ARG A 211 17.63 -0.96 -1.68
C ARG A 211 16.43 -1.86 -1.86
N PRO A 212 16.49 -2.84 -2.76
CA PRO A 212 15.38 -3.77 -2.94
C PRO A 212 15.14 -4.57 -1.65
N MET A 213 13.88 -4.87 -1.38
CA MET A 213 13.48 -5.85 -0.38
C MET A 213 13.34 -7.21 -1.08
N GLU A 214 13.93 -8.23 -0.51
CA GLU A 214 13.75 -9.60 -0.98
C GLU A 214 12.40 -10.14 -0.52
N LEU A 215 11.58 -10.57 -1.48
CA LEU A 215 10.29 -11.21 -1.24
C LEU A 215 10.50 -12.70 -0.97
N GLN A 216 9.65 -13.25 -0.13
CA GLN A 216 9.63 -14.66 0.26
C GLN A 216 8.35 -15.34 -0.23
N ARG A 217 8.39 -16.66 -0.36
CA ARG A 217 7.17 -17.42 -0.60
C ARG A 217 6.20 -17.25 0.57
N GLY A 218 4.94 -17.02 0.24
CA GLY A 218 3.89 -16.72 1.23
C GLY A 218 3.79 -15.24 1.59
N ASP A 219 4.65 -14.36 1.06
CA ASP A 219 4.43 -12.93 1.15
C ASP A 219 3.21 -12.54 0.33
N VAL A 220 2.44 -11.60 0.86
CA VAL A 220 1.34 -10.96 0.12
C VAL A 220 1.48 -9.45 0.24
N LEU A 221 1.41 -8.77 -0.89
CA LEU A 221 1.39 -7.32 -0.97
C LEU A 221 -0.03 -6.83 -1.24
N LEU A 222 -0.42 -5.72 -0.61
CA LEU A 222 -1.62 -4.97 -0.92
C LEU A 222 -1.22 -3.51 -1.17
N LEU A 223 -1.53 -3.02 -2.37
CA LEU A 223 -1.55 -1.59 -2.67
C LEU A 223 -3.00 -1.13 -2.60
N CYS A 224 -3.30 -0.06 -1.89
CA CYS A 224 -4.68 0.41 -1.80
C CYS A 224 -4.80 1.92 -1.58
N SER A 225 -5.95 2.49 -2.01
CA SER A 225 -6.38 3.83 -1.61
C SER A 225 -6.86 3.85 -0.15
N ASP A 226 -7.03 5.03 0.40
CA ASP A 226 -7.48 5.27 1.77
C ASP A 226 -8.90 4.76 2.04
N GLY A 227 -9.74 4.64 0.99
CA GLY A 227 -11.05 3.99 1.08
C GLY A 227 -11.02 2.53 1.54
N ILE A 228 -9.84 1.88 1.50
CA ILE A 228 -9.59 0.57 2.13
C ILE A 228 -8.83 0.75 3.45
N SER A 229 -7.64 1.36 3.42
CA SER A 229 -6.75 1.43 4.59
C SER A 229 -7.29 2.33 5.71
N GLY A 230 -8.11 3.33 5.39
CA GLY A 230 -8.80 4.17 6.37
C GLY A 230 -10.03 3.51 7.02
N VAL A 231 -10.51 2.41 6.46
CA VAL A 231 -11.74 1.72 6.89
C VAL A 231 -11.46 0.38 7.56
N LEU A 232 -10.50 -0.39 7.04
CA LEU A 232 -10.17 -1.71 7.55
C LEU A 232 -8.99 -1.65 8.53
N THR A 233 -9.13 -2.38 9.62
CA THR A 233 -8.08 -2.54 10.62
C THR A 233 -6.98 -3.51 10.15
N PRO A 234 -5.75 -3.45 10.70
CA PRO A 234 -4.70 -4.40 10.35
C PRO A 234 -5.09 -5.90 10.48
N PRO A 235 -5.84 -6.35 11.49
CA PRO A 235 -6.35 -7.72 11.54
C PRO A 235 -7.30 -8.07 10.39
N GLU A 236 -8.17 -7.16 9.97
CA GLU A 236 -9.08 -7.36 8.84
C GLU A 236 -8.33 -7.42 7.51
N LEU A 237 -7.33 -6.54 7.33
CA LEU A 237 -6.42 -6.61 6.18
C LEU A 237 -5.69 -7.97 6.14
N MET A 238 -5.21 -8.45 7.28
CA MET A 238 -4.54 -9.74 7.38
C MET A 238 -5.47 -10.89 6.99
N GLU A 239 -6.73 -10.87 7.39
CA GLU A 239 -7.72 -11.88 7.00
C GLU A 239 -7.86 -11.94 5.48
N CYS A 240 -8.03 -10.78 4.82
CA CYS A 240 -8.13 -10.69 3.37
C CYS A 240 -6.85 -11.16 2.66
N MET A 241 -5.69 -10.72 3.15
CA MET A 241 -4.38 -11.05 2.56
C MET A 241 -3.98 -12.51 2.79
N SER A 242 -4.66 -13.25 3.66
CA SER A 242 -4.41 -14.68 3.92
C SER A 242 -5.09 -15.60 2.93
N LEU A 243 -5.92 -15.08 2.04
CA LEU A 243 -6.65 -15.81 1.00
C LEU A 243 -5.91 -15.72 -0.34
N GLU A 244 -6.34 -16.57 -1.30
CA GLU A 244 -5.91 -16.38 -2.70
C GLU A 244 -6.36 -14.98 -3.19
N PRO A 245 -5.59 -14.30 -4.06
CA PRO A 245 -5.82 -12.90 -4.38
C PRO A 245 -7.26 -12.54 -4.81
N GLU A 246 -7.91 -13.37 -5.61
CA GLU A 246 -9.29 -13.14 -6.05
C GLU A 246 -10.28 -13.21 -4.88
N GLU A 247 -10.13 -14.22 -4.01
CA GLU A 247 -10.97 -14.38 -2.82
C GLU A 247 -10.68 -13.25 -1.81
N GLY A 248 -9.41 -12.87 -1.66
CA GLY A 248 -8.98 -11.76 -0.82
C GLY A 248 -9.58 -10.43 -1.27
N CYS A 249 -9.57 -10.14 -2.57
CA CYS A 249 -10.22 -8.96 -3.14
C CYS A 249 -11.74 -8.96 -2.91
N ALA A 250 -12.40 -10.10 -3.10
CA ALA A 250 -13.83 -10.23 -2.83
C ALA A 250 -14.17 -10.02 -1.34
N LEU A 251 -13.30 -10.50 -0.44
CA LEU A 251 -13.46 -10.26 0.99
C LEU A 251 -13.20 -8.80 1.38
N LEU A 252 -12.19 -8.15 0.79
CA LEU A 252 -11.92 -6.71 0.97
C LEU A 252 -13.15 -5.88 0.63
N GLU A 253 -13.72 -6.08 -0.56
CA GLU A 253 -14.94 -5.38 -1.00
C GLU A 253 -16.09 -5.58 -0.01
N ARG A 254 -16.37 -6.83 0.34
CA ARG A 254 -17.44 -7.15 1.28
C ARG A 254 -17.21 -6.45 2.63
N MET A 255 -16.02 -6.52 3.20
CA MET A 255 -15.72 -5.92 4.49
C MET A 255 -15.83 -4.38 4.46
N VAL A 256 -15.32 -3.73 3.39
CA VAL A 256 -15.46 -2.28 3.22
C VAL A 256 -16.95 -1.89 3.19
N LEU A 257 -17.77 -2.58 2.41
CA LEU A 257 -19.19 -2.30 2.31
C LEU A 257 -19.97 -2.60 3.61
N GLU A 258 -19.61 -3.67 4.32
CA GLU A 258 -20.23 -4.05 5.60
C GLU A 258 -19.94 -3.04 6.73
N LYS A 259 -18.85 -2.28 6.66
CA LYS A 259 -18.57 -1.18 7.62
C LYS A 259 -19.65 -0.10 7.59
N ASN A 260 -20.34 0.06 6.46
CA ASN A 260 -21.41 1.03 6.27
C ASN A 260 -21.02 2.43 6.75
N VAL A 261 -19.80 2.85 6.41
CA VAL A 261 -19.28 4.18 6.74
C VAL A 261 -20.05 5.23 5.95
N MET A 262 -20.65 6.18 6.65
CA MET A 262 -21.36 7.28 5.98
C MET A 262 -20.38 8.12 5.15
N GLY A 263 -20.68 8.29 3.85
CA GLY A 263 -19.81 8.97 2.91
C GLY A 263 -18.61 8.12 2.48
N GLN A 264 -18.75 6.78 2.50
CA GLN A 264 -17.70 5.84 2.06
C GLN A 264 -17.05 6.31 0.76
N ASP A 265 -15.74 6.46 0.81
CA ASP A 265 -14.93 6.89 -0.33
C ASP A 265 -14.83 5.84 -1.43
N ASN A 266 -14.33 6.23 -2.57
CA ASN A 266 -13.84 5.30 -3.56
C ASN A 266 -12.83 4.34 -2.88
N TYR A 267 -12.83 3.09 -3.29
CA TYR A 267 -11.88 2.10 -2.77
C TYR A 267 -11.28 1.30 -3.92
N THR A 268 -9.97 1.21 -3.90
CA THR A 268 -9.20 0.48 -4.91
C THR A 268 -8.08 -0.30 -4.22
N GLY A 269 -7.95 -1.57 -4.56
CA GLY A 269 -6.88 -2.43 -4.05
C GLY A 269 -6.31 -3.34 -5.13
N VAL A 270 -4.99 -3.59 -5.05
CA VAL A 270 -4.27 -4.59 -5.85
C VAL A 270 -3.57 -5.53 -4.89
N LEU A 271 -3.96 -6.82 -4.89
CA LEU A 271 -3.34 -7.90 -4.14
C LEU A 271 -2.35 -8.65 -5.01
N ILE A 272 -1.15 -8.93 -4.47
CA ILE A 272 -0.08 -9.68 -5.14
C ILE A 272 0.44 -10.73 -4.17
N SER A 273 0.21 -12.02 -4.47
CA SER A 273 0.72 -13.15 -3.69
C SER A 273 1.98 -13.72 -4.31
N CYS A 274 2.98 -14.02 -3.47
CA CYS A 274 4.25 -14.63 -3.84
C CYS A 274 4.23 -16.14 -3.54
N GLN A 275 4.29 -16.96 -4.59
CA GLN A 275 4.23 -18.43 -4.51
C GLN A 275 5.52 -19.10 -4.96
#